data_d8d74021956872c022f61f354f0bc5cd
#
_entry.id   d8d74021956872c022f61f354f0bc5cd
#
_cell.length_a   1.000
_cell.length_b   1.000
_cell.length_c   1.000
_cell.angle_alpha   90.00
_cell.angle_beta   90.00
_cell.angle_gamma   90.00
#
_symmetry.space_group_name_H-M   'P 1'
#
loop_
_entity.id
_entity.type
_entity.pdbx_description
1 polymer ?
#
loop_
_entity_poly.entity_id
_entity_poly.type
_entity_poly.pdbx_seq_one_letter_code
_entity_poly.pdbx_strand_id
1 'polypeptide(L)'
;AKKLRTENLTEQKNSGLDFIPSNDFSFYDGMLDTAFLLNVVPDRYKNLGLSPLDEYFAAARGYQGEKGDVKALAMKKWFNTNYHYMVPEIDDNTVLKLSDNKPFELFTEALDNGVKTTPVIIGPYTFLELARYIGTKTKENFFGNITDAYIQIISKFVTLGAEWLQLDEPCLVKDMSREDIEFFNSLYTKILENKNGLKIRL
;
A
#
# COMPACT_ATOMS: atom_id res chain seq x y z
N ALA A 1 -8.30 -7.61 16.86
CA ALA A 1 -7.16 -7.04 16.14
C ALA A 1 -6.43 -5.98 16.98
N LYS A 2 -7.09 -4.88 17.45
CA LYS A 2 -6.47 -3.78 18.19
C LYS A 2 -5.64 -4.25 19.41
N LYS A 3 -6.22 -5.08 20.28
CA LYS A 3 -5.51 -5.61 21.46
C LYS A 3 -4.20 -6.30 21.08
N LEU A 4 -4.22 -7.17 20.07
CA LEU A 4 -3.02 -7.89 19.62
C LEU A 4 -1.95 -6.93 19.08
N ARG A 5 -2.34 -5.91 18.31
CA ARG A 5 -1.38 -4.89 17.83
C ARG A 5 -0.73 -4.14 18.98
N THR A 6 -1.53 -3.72 19.98
CA THR A 6 -1.00 -3.03 21.18
C THR A 6 -0.02 -3.91 21.94
N GLU A 7 -0.32 -5.20 22.11
CA GLU A 7 0.57 -6.16 22.76
C GLU A 7 1.89 -6.28 21.99
N ASN A 8 1.83 -6.47 20.67
CA ASN A 8 3.01 -6.58 19.81
C ASN A 8 3.87 -5.30 19.82
N LEU A 9 3.25 -4.12 19.72
CA LEU A 9 3.97 -2.83 19.80
C LEU A 9 4.66 -2.64 21.16
N THR A 10 3.99 -3.02 22.23
CA THR A 10 4.54 -2.93 23.59
C THR A 10 5.73 -3.88 23.76
N GLU A 11 5.63 -5.09 23.26
CA GLU A 11 6.72 -6.08 23.32
C GLU A 11 7.94 -5.60 22.53
N GLN A 12 7.75 -5.11 21.30
CA GLN A 12 8.83 -4.55 20.49
C GLN A 12 9.53 -3.37 21.16
N LYS A 13 8.74 -2.44 21.74
CA LYS A 13 9.27 -1.32 22.52
C LYS A 13 10.11 -1.78 23.72
N ASN A 14 9.59 -2.73 24.50
CA ASN A 14 10.26 -3.26 25.69
C ASN A 14 11.51 -4.07 25.34
N SER A 15 11.56 -4.63 24.13
CA SER A 15 12.75 -5.34 23.59
C SER A 15 13.84 -4.38 23.10
N GLY A 16 13.61 -3.07 23.14
CA GLY A 16 14.61 -2.06 22.79
C GLY A 16 14.85 -1.91 21.29
N LEU A 17 13.86 -2.20 20.44
CA LEU A 17 13.99 -1.97 19.00
C LEU A 17 13.96 -0.48 18.67
N ASP A 18 14.91 -0.02 17.84
CA ASP A 18 14.99 1.37 17.38
C ASP A 18 13.91 1.71 16.35
N PHE A 19 13.56 0.75 15.50
CA PHE A 19 12.57 0.91 14.46
C PHE A 19 11.43 -0.11 14.66
N ILE A 20 10.33 0.38 15.20
CA ILE A 20 9.11 -0.40 15.39
C ILE A 20 8.19 -0.08 14.23
N PRO A 21 7.76 -1.07 13.44
CA PRO A 21 6.86 -0.82 12.32
C PRO A 21 5.44 -0.53 12.77
N SER A 22 4.72 0.29 12.00
CA SER A 22 3.26 0.34 12.00
C SER A 22 2.75 0.13 10.58
N ASN A 23 1.48 -0.27 10.43
CA ASN A 23 0.89 -0.70 9.17
C ASN A 23 1.56 -1.95 8.54
N ASP A 24 2.21 -2.77 9.37
CA ASP A 24 2.80 -4.05 9.02
C ASP A 24 1.81 -5.23 9.08
N PHE A 25 0.61 -4.98 9.61
CA PHE A 25 -0.45 -5.97 9.74
C PHE A 25 -1.53 -5.79 8.67
N SER A 26 -1.73 -6.82 7.85
CA SER A 26 -2.79 -6.88 6.84
C SER A 26 -3.82 -7.95 7.20
N PHE A 27 -5.10 -7.72 6.91
CA PHE A 27 -6.11 -8.77 7.01
C PHE A 27 -5.92 -9.86 5.97
N TYR A 28 -5.33 -9.51 4.84
CA TYR A 28 -5.02 -10.45 3.76
C TYR A 28 -3.58 -10.29 3.26
N ASP A 29 -3.25 -9.21 2.55
CA ASP A 29 -1.88 -8.90 2.13
C ASP A 29 -1.63 -7.39 1.94
N GLY A 30 -0.35 -6.98 1.98
CA GLY A 30 0.05 -5.57 1.89
C GLY A 30 -0.20 -4.93 0.52
N MET A 31 -0.19 -5.71 -0.58
CA MET A 31 -0.52 -5.20 -1.92
C MET A 31 -2.00 -4.86 -2.03
N LEU A 32 -2.87 -5.71 -1.46
CA LEU A 32 -4.31 -5.43 -1.41
C LEU A 32 -4.60 -4.20 -0.55
N ASP A 33 -3.96 -4.08 0.62
CA ASP A 33 -4.08 -2.88 1.45
C ASP A 33 -3.68 -1.62 0.68
N THR A 34 -2.56 -1.70 -0.06
CA THR A 34 -2.07 -0.58 -0.87
C THR A 34 -3.00 -0.28 -2.05
N ALA A 35 -3.63 -1.30 -2.64
CA ALA A 35 -4.63 -1.11 -3.68
C ALA A 35 -5.84 -0.32 -3.17
N PHE A 36 -6.33 -0.63 -1.97
CA PHE A 36 -7.41 0.13 -1.33
C PHE A 36 -6.95 1.54 -0.95
N LEU A 37 -5.73 1.68 -0.42
CA LEU A 37 -5.13 2.99 -0.10
C LEU A 37 -5.07 3.91 -1.33
N LEU A 38 -4.77 3.36 -2.50
CA LEU A 38 -4.59 4.08 -3.76
C LEU A 38 -5.85 4.11 -4.66
N ASN A 39 -7.01 3.68 -4.18
CA ASN A 39 -8.26 3.59 -4.96
C ASN A 39 -8.18 2.63 -6.17
N VAL A 40 -7.28 1.66 -6.13
CA VAL A 40 -7.15 0.64 -7.19
C VAL A 40 -8.03 -0.56 -6.84
N VAL A 41 -9.33 -0.33 -6.84
CA VAL A 41 -10.35 -1.36 -6.58
C VAL A 41 -11.27 -1.42 -7.79
N PRO A 42 -11.35 -2.55 -8.50
CA PRO A 42 -12.23 -2.72 -9.64
C PRO A 42 -13.71 -2.45 -9.32
N ASP A 43 -14.41 -1.81 -10.25
CA ASP A 43 -15.81 -1.42 -10.06
C ASP A 43 -16.75 -2.61 -9.78
N ARG A 44 -16.40 -3.83 -10.24
CA ARG A 44 -17.18 -5.02 -9.93
C ARG A 44 -17.32 -5.29 -8.42
N TYR A 45 -16.37 -4.85 -7.58
CA TYR A 45 -16.48 -4.97 -6.12
C TYR A 45 -17.24 -3.78 -5.53
N LYS A 46 -16.94 -2.56 -5.97
CA LYS A 46 -17.63 -1.32 -5.52
C LYS A 46 -19.14 -1.40 -5.79
N ASN A 47 -19.53 -1.93 -6.95
CA ASN A 47 -20.93 -2.04 -7.36
C ASN A 47 -21.75 -3.04 -6.53
N LEU A 48 -21.12 -3.90 -5.73
CA LEU A 48 -21.82 -4.76 -4.77
C LEU A 48 -22.43 -3.96 -3.60
N GLY A 49 -21.96 -2.75 -3.32
CA GLY A 49 -22.42 -1.94 -2.20
C GLY A 49 -22.28 -2.66 -0.84
N LEU A 50 -21.16 -3.35 -0.66
CA LEU A 50 -20.79 -4.03 0.57
C LEU A 50 -20.26 -3.04 1.62
N SER A 51 -20.10 -3.49 2.86
CA SER A 51 -19.31 -2.74 3.83
C SER A 51 -17.84 -2.68 3.38
N PRO A 52 -17.04 -1.67 3.82
CA PRO A 52 -15.64 -1.58 3.42
C PRO A 52 -14.83 -2.85 3.68
N LEU A 53 -15.09 -3.51 4.81
CA LEU A 53 -14.40 -4.76 5.15
C LEU A 53 -14.87 -5.93 4.27
N ASP A 54 -16.16 -6.02 3.96
CA ASP A 54 -16.70 -7.06 3.10
C ASP A 54 -16.24 -6.85 1.63
N GLU A 55 -16.13 -5.59 1.17
CA GLU A 55 -15.57 -5.27 -0.14
C GLU A 55 -14.10 -5.69 -0.24
N TYR A 56 -13.31 -5.43 0.81
CA TYR A 56 -11.93 -5.88 0.92
C TYR A 56 -11.82 -7.41 0.79
N PHE A 57 -12.67 -8.14 1.52
CA PHE A 57 -12.68 -9.60 1.43
C PHE A 57 -13.31 -10.13 0.13
N ALA A 58 -14.22 -9.40 -0.49
CA ALA A 58 -14.71 -9.74 -1.83
C ALA A 58 -13.58 -9.64 -2.88
N ALA A 59 -12.73 -8.63 -2.79
CA ALA A 59 -11.56 -8.52 -3.63
C ALA A 59 -10.55 -9.66 -3.37
N ALA A 60 -10.35 -10.06 -2.12
CA ALA A 60 -9.41 -11.11 -1.72
C ALA A 60 -9.89 -12.53 -2.04
N ARG A 61 -11.18 -12.83 -1.90
CA ARG A 61 -11.71 -14.22 -1.94
C ARG A 61 -12.89 -14.42 -2.88
N GLY A 62 -13.34 -13.33 -3.52
CA GLY A 62 -14.61 -13.32 -4.23
C GLY A 62 -15.79 -13.10 -3.29
N TYR A 63 -16.92 -12.87 -3.88
CA TYR A 63 -18.20 -12.76 -3.17
C TYR A 63 -19.28 -13.49 -3.95
N GLN A 64 -20.11 -14.23 -3.22
CA GLN A 64 -21.29 -14.91 -3.76
C GLN A 64 -22.45 -14.73 -2.79
N GLY A 65 -23.50 -14.06 -3.22
CA GLY A 65 -24.64 -13.77 -2.36
C GLY A 65 -25.68 -12.86 -3.01
N GLU A 66 -26.58 -12.31 -2.19
CA GLU A 66 -27.73 -11.52 -2.65
C GLU A 66 -27.36 -10.29 -3.48
N LYS A 67 -26.15 -9.73 -3.27
CA LYS A 67 -25.69 -8.52 -3.99
C LYS A 67 -24.95 -8.81 -5.28
N GLY A 68 -24.74 -10.07 -5.61
CA GLY A 68 -24.12 -10.49 -6.87
C GLY A 68 -23.16 -11.66 -6.71
N ASP A 69 -22.41 -11.92 -7.77
CA ASP A 69 -21.37 -12.94 -7.83
C ASP A 69 -20.13 -12.35 -8.51
N VAL A 70 -19.02 -12.27 -7.79
CA VAL A 70 -17.75 -11.76 -8.30
C VAL A 70 -16.61 -12.67 -7.89
N LYS A 71 -15.70 -12.94 -8.83
CA LYS A 71 -14.45 -13.67 -8.55
C LYS A 71 -13.46 -12.78 -7.82
N ALA A 72 -12.61 -13.39 -7.00
CA ALA A 72 -11.46 -12.73 -6.40
C ALA A 72 -10.51 -12.12 -7.46
N LEU A 73 -9.67 -11.19 -7.02
CA LEU A 73 -8.50 -10.78 -7.77
C LEU A 73 -7.59 -12.00 -8.00
N ALA A 74 -6.76 -11.94 -9.05
CA ALA A 74 -5.76 -12.98 -9.27
C ALA A 74 -4.74 -12.99 -8.12
N MET A 75 -4.28 -14.17 -7.76
CA MET A 75 -3.25 -14.36 -6.73
C MET A 75 -1.95 -14.83 -7.38
N LYS A 76 -0.83 -14.22 -7.02
CA LYS A 76 0.52 -14.61 -7.45
C LYS A 76 1.45 -14.78 -6.27
N LYS A 77 2.52 -15.56 -6.45
CA LYS A 77 3.60 -15.65 -5.47
C LYS A 77 4.29 -14.30 -5.30
N TRP A 78 4.56 -13.97 -4.04
CA TRP A 78 5.42 -12.86 -3.70
C TRP A 78 6.86 -13.24 -3.95
N PHE A 79 7.37 -12.87 -5.13
CA PHE A 79 8.70 -13.23 -5.61
C PHE A 79 8.95 -14.75 -5.54
N ASN A 80 10.04 -15.16 -4.93
CA ASN A 80 10.43 -16.57 -4.79
C ASN A 80 10.07 -17.18 -3.43
N THR A 81 9.08 -16.59 -2.74
CA THR A 81 8.64 -17.03 -1.42
C THR A 81 7.40 -17.93 -1.50
N ASN A 82 6.96 -18.48 -0.37
CA ASN A 82 5.66 -19.14 -0.25
C ASN A 82 4.50 -18.18 0.06
N TYR A 83 4.80 -16.89 0.26
CA TYR A 83 3.78 -15.86 0.44
C TYR A 83 3.16 -15.52 -0.93
N HIS A 84 1.88 -15.18 -0.92
CA HIS A 84 1.14 -14.78 -2.11
C HIS A 84 0.50 -13.41 -1.89
N TYR A 85 0.30 -12.67 -2.95
CA TYR A 85 -0.39 -11.38 -2.93
C TYR A 85 -1.53 -11.35 -3.93
N MET A 86 -2.53 -10.51 -3.66
CA MET A 86 -3.61 -10.21 -4.58
C MET A 86 -3.12 -9.19 -5.61
N VAL A 87 -3.22 -9.53 -6.88
CA VAL A 87 -2.72 -8.68 -7.97
C VAL A 87 -3.67 -7.51 -8.19
N PRO A 88 -3.25 -6.25 -7.95
CA PRO A 88 -4.07 -5.09 -8.27
C PRO A 88 -4.38 -5.05 -9.78
N GLU A 89 -5.61 -4.72 -10.13
CA GLU A 89 -6.02 -4.52 -11.52
C GLU A 89 -6.18 -3.03 -11.79
N ILE A 90 -5.46 -2.52 -12.77
CA ILE A 90 -5.47 -1.13 -13.20
C ILE A 90 -6.00 -1.09 -14.64
N ASP A 91 -7.14 -0.45 -14.86
CA ASP A 91 -7.72 -0.25 -16.19
C ASP A 91 -7.48 1.20 -16.69
N ASP A 92 -7.89 1.47 -17.92
CA ASP A 92 -7.70 2.77 -18.55
C ASP A 92 -8.48 3.91 -17.86
N ASN A 93 -9.48 3.59 -17.05
CA ASN A 93 -10.31 4.54 -16.30
C ASN A 93 -9.88 4.68 -14.83
N THR A 94 -8.97 3.84 -14.38
CA THR A 94 -8.50 3.85 -12.99
C THR A 94 -7.82 5.18 -12.66
N VAL A 95 -8.27 5.82 -11.59
CA VAL A 95 -7.66 7.04 -11.04
C VAL A 95 -7.00 6.69 -9.70
N LEU A 96 -5.67 6.57 -9.74
CA LEU A 96 -4.88 6.39 -8.51
C LEU A 96 -4.93 7.67 -7.70
N LYS A 97 -5.34 7.57 -6.46
CA LYS A 97 -5.39 8.68 -5.48
C LYS A 97 -5.40 8.14 -4.07
N LEU A 98 -5.01 8.94 -3.10
CA LEU A 98 -5.18 8.60 -1.70
C LEU A 98 -6.69 8.45 -1.37
N SER A 99 -7.10 7.27 -0.89
CA SER A 99 -8.50 6.91 -0.69
C SER A 99 -8.81 6.28 0.66
N ASP A 100 -7.82 5.76 1.38
CA ASP A 100 -8.00 5.09 2.66
C ASP A 100 -7.17 5.75 3.77
N ASN A 101 -7.55 5.52 5.01
CA ASN A 101 -6.92 6.08 6.20
C ASN A 101 -6.18 5.05 7.05
N LYS A 102 -6.27 3.77 6.74
CA LYS A 102 -5.73 2.67 7.55
C LYS A 102 -4.29 2.93 8.05
N PRO A 103 -3.30 3.26 7.20
CA PRO A 103 -1.92 3.43 7.67
C PRO A 103 -1.78 4.59 8.67
N PHE A 104 -2.56 5.65 8.50
CA PHE A 104 -2.56 6.81 9.40
C PHE A 104 -3.22 6.51 10.74
N GLU A 105 -4.33 5.77 10.71
CA GLU A 105 -5.03 5.32 11.92
C GLU A 105 -4.15 4.39 12.75
N LEU A 106 -3.42 3.46 12.10
CA LEU A 106 -2.51 2.54 12.79
C LEU A 106 -1.28 3.26 13.36
N PHE A 107 -0.77 4.28 12.66
CA PHE A 107 0.29 5.14 13.19
C PHE A 107 -0.19 5.92 14.42
N THR A 108 -1.37 6.55 14.34
CA THR A 108 -1.97 7.28 15.47
C THR A 108 -2.27 6.35 16.64
N GLU A 109 -2.80 5.14 16.37
CA GLU A 109 -3.04 4.12 17.41
C GLU A 109 -1.74 3.78 18.16
N ALA A 110 -0.61 3.67 17.45
CA ALA A 110 0.69 3.42 18.08
C ALA A 110 1.13 4.59 18.96
N LEU A 111 0.99 5.83 18.48
CA LEU A 111 1.30 7.04 19.25
C LEU A 111 0.44 7.14 20.53
N ASP A 112 -0.85 6.85 20.45
CA ASP A 112 -1.77 6.85 21.59
C ASP A 112 -1.38 5.81 22.65
N ASN A 113 -0.71 4.73 22.23
CA ASN A 113 -0.12 3.72 23.13
C ASN A 113 1.31 4.08 23.59
N GLY A 114 1.79 5.29 23.29
CA GLY A 114 3.11 5.76 23.67
C GLY A 114 4.26 5.07 22.93
N VAL A 115 4.00 4.54 21.73
CA VAL A 115 5.01 3.89 20.89
C VAL A 115 5.24 4.73 19.63
N LYS A 116 6.47 5.23 19.46
CA LYS A 116 6.89 5.84 18.20
C LYS A 116 7.18 4.74 17.18
N THR A 117 6.54 4.81 16.03
CA THR A 117 6.68 3.81 14.97
C THR A 117 7.18 4.41 13.66
N THR A 118 7.70 3.54 12.80
CA THR A 118 7.98 3.82 11.40
C THR A 118 6.86 3.18 10.57
N PRO A 119 5.94 3.96 9.98
CA PRO A 119 4.94 3.39 9.08
C PRO A 119 5.61 2.68 7.91
N VAL A 120 5.02 1.56 7.50
CA VAL A 120 5.50 0.76 6.36
C VAL A 120 4.42 0.71 5.29
N ILE A 121 4.78 1.01 4.05
CA ILE A 121 3.88 0.96 2.89
C ILE A 121 4.64 0.35 1.71
N ILE A 122 3.97 -0.39 0.86
CA ILE A 122 4.54 -0.83 -0.43
C ILE A 122 4.92 0.41 -1.24
N GLY A 123 6.12 0.43 -1.80
CA GLY A 123 6.60 1.55 -2.60
C GLY A 123 5.92 1.68 -3.97
N PRO A 124 5.91 2.88 -4.55
CA PRO A 124 5.17 3.17 -5.78
C PRO A 124 5.65 2.36 -6.99
N TYR A 125 6.94 2.11 -7.10
CA TYR A 125 7.49 1.32 -8.20
C TYR A 125 7.05 -0.14 -8.12
N THR A 126 7.23 -0.78 -6.97
CA THR A 126 6.77 -2.16 -6.74
C THR A 126 5.27 -2.31 -6.96
N PHE A 127 4.47 -1.35 -6.48
CA PHE A 127 3.03 -1.39 -6.65
C PHE A 127 2.65 -1.41 -8.14
N LEU A 128 3.20 -0.49 -8.94
CA LEU A 128 2.94 -0.42 -10.38
C LEU A 128 3.50 -1.64 -11.13
N GLU A 129 4.69 -2.11 -10.75
CA GLU A 129 5.38 -3.22 -11.41
C GLU A 129 4.67 -4.57 -11.22
N LEU A 130 4.02 -4.76 -10.08
CA LEU A 130 3.31 -5.99 -9.74
C LEU A 130 1.81 -5.95 -10.07
N ALA A 131 1.29 -4.81 -10.50
CA ALA A 131 -0.10 -4.67 -10.94
C ALA A 131 -0.32 -5.33 -12.31
N ARG A 132 -1.58 -5.65 -12.59
CA ARG A 132 -2.06 -6.09 -13.91
C ARG A 132 -2.76 -4.94 -14.60
N TYR A 133 -2.28 -4.58 -15.77
CA TYR A 133 -2.91 -3.56 -16.61
C TYR A 133 -3.96 -4.19 -17.51
N ILE A 134 -5.16 -3.58 -17.53
CA ILE A 134 -6.32 -4.02 -18.32
C ILE A 134 -6.69 -2.85 -19.25
N GLY A 135 -6.35 -2.97 -20.51
CA GLY A 135 -6.57 -1.92 -21.51
C GLY A 135 -5.30 -1.59 -22.29
N THR A 136 -5.13 -0.31 -22.62
CA THR A 136 -4.04 0.18 -23.46
C THR A 136 -2.96 0.93 -22.70
N LYS A 137 -3.26 1.38 -21.47
CA LYS A 137 -2.33 2.10 -20.62
C LYS A 137 -1.30 1.17 -19.97
N THR A 138 -0.12 1.70 -19.73
CA THR A 138 1.00 1.05 -19.04
C THR A 138 1.34 1.82 -17.76
N LYS A 139 2.30 1.35 -16.97
CA LYS A 139 2.70 1.98 -15.69
C LYS A 139 3.08 3.45 -15.84
N GLU A 140 3.69 3.82 -16.95
CA GLU A 140 4.14 5.18 -17.24
C GLU A 140 2.99 6.19 -17.30
N ASN A 141 1.82 5.76 -17.78
CA ASN A 141 0.63 6.60 -17.85
C ASN A 141 0.09 6.99 -16.47
N PHE A 142 0.47 6.27 -15.41
CA PHE A 142 0.04 6.52 -14.04
C PHE A 142 1.07 7.27 -13.20
N PHE A 143 2.18 7.70 -13.80
CA PHE A 143 3.26 8.44 -13.11
C PHE A 143 2.75 9.62 -12.29
N GLY A 144 1.98 10.52 -12.89
CA GLY A 144 1.44 11.69 -12.20
C GLY A 144 0.52 11.33 -11.03
N ASN A 145 -0.44 10.43 -11.28
CA ASN A 145 -1.40 10.03 -10.26
C ASN A 145 -0.74 9.36 -9.05
N ILE A 146 0.21 8.45 -9.29
CA ILE A 146 0.87 7.74 -8.19
C ILE A 146 1.80 8.64 -7.40
N THR A 147 2.58 9.50 -8.07
CA THR A 147 3.45 10.45 -7.36
C THR A 147 2.63 11.41 -6.51
N ASP A 148 1.52 11.95 -7.03
CA ASP A 148 0.64 12.85 -6.27
C ASP A 148 0.01 12.14 -5.06
N ALA A 149 -0.39 10.86 -5.20
CA ALA A 149 -0.91 10.08 -4.09
C ALA A 149 0.16 9.86 -2.99
N TYR A 150 1.39 9.50 -3.36
CA TYR A 150 2.48 9.32 -2.39
C TYR A 150 2.92 10.63 -1.72
N ILE A 151 2.90 11.75 -2.44
CA ILE A 151 3.14 13.08 -1.85
C ILE A 151 2.07 13.41 -0.81
N GLN A 152 0.80 13.10 -1.08
CA GLN A 152 -0.28 13.27 -0.09
C GLN A 152 -0.10 12.36 1.13
N ILE A 153 0.29 11.10 0.93
CA ILE A 153 0.61 10.15 2.00
C ILE A 153 1.72 10.71 2.90
N ILE A 154 2.82 11.17 2.31
CA ILE A 154 3.95 11.77 3.01
C ILE A 154 3.50 13.00 3.79
N SER A 155 2.80 13.92 3.14
CA SER A 155 2.29 15.14 3.80
C SER A 155 1.41 14.82 5.01
N LYS A 156 0.58 13.79 4.91
CA LYS A 156 -0.28 13.36 6.02
C LYS A 156 0.52 12.77 7.18
N PHE A 157 1.53 11.94 6.91
CA PHE A 157 2.43 11.44 7.95
C PHE A 157 3.23 12.56 8.61
N VAL A 158 3.71 13.55 7.85
CA VAL A 158 4.36 14.74 8.40
C VAL A 158 3.42 15.48 9.36
N THR A 159 2.18 15.69 8.95
CA THR A 159 1.16 16.35 9.79
C THR A 159 0.88 15.58 11.08
N LEU A 160 0.94 14.25 11.04
CA LEU A 160 0.79 13.38 12.21
C LEU A 160 2.05 13.28 13.08
N GLY A 161 3.17 13.90 12.67
CA GLY A 161 4.41 13.91 13.42
C GLY A 161 5.31 12.69 13.23
N ALA A 162 5.16 11.98 12.12
CA ALA A 162 6.07 10.90 11.78
C ALA A 162 7.48 11.44 11.51
N GLU A 163 8.51 10.75 11.99
CA GLU A 163 9.93 11.07 11.73
C GLU A 163 10.45 10.27 10.52
N TRP A 164 9.95 9.06 10.35
CA TRP A 164 10.34 8.11 9.32
C TRP A 164 9.13 7.54 8.60
N LEU A 165 9.31 7.19 7.34
CA LEU A 165 8.42 6.35 6.54
C LEU A 165 9.26 5.31 5.80
N GLN A 166 8.86 4.06 5.86
CA GLN A 166 9.46 2.98 5.09
C GLN A 166 8.60 2.71 3.85
N LEU A 167 9.24 2.71 2.68
CA LEU A 167 8.63 2.33 1.41
C LEU A 167 9.28 1.04 0.94
N ASP A 168 8.53 -0.06 0.96
CA ASP A 168 9.04 -1.36 0.55
C ASP A 168 9.07 -1.49 -0.97
N GLU A 169 10.28 -1.59 -1.52
CA GLU A 169 10.53 -1.73 -2.96
C GLU A 169 11.23 -3.05 -3.30
N PRO A 170 10.63 -4.20 -2.99
CA PRO A 170 11.26 -5.49 -3.26
C PRO A 170 11.48 -5.77 -4.77
N CYS A 171 10.81 -5.07 -5.67
CA CYS A 171 11.09 -5.18 -7.10
C CYS A 171 12.50 -4.76 -7.50
N LEU A 172 13.21 -4.01 -6.65
CA LEU A 172 14.61 -3.64 -6.88
C LEU A 172 15.59 -4.83 -6.85
N VAL A 173 15.16 -6.02 -6.41
CA VAL A 173 15.99 -7.24 -6.48
C VAL A 173 15.98 -7.89 -7.85
N LYS A 174 15.12 -7.42 -8.77
CA LYS A 174 15.03 -7.93 -10.14
C LYS A 174 16.10 -7.28 -11.03
N ASP A 175 16.42 -7.96 -12.13
CA ASP A 175 17.13 -7.31 -13.23
C ASP A 175 16.24 -6.22 -13.82
N MET A 176 16.69 -4.97 -13.74
CA MET A 176 15.95 -3.81 -14.22
C MET A 176 16.49 -3.38 -15.58
N SER A 177 15.60 -3.09 -16.52
CA SER A 177 15.97 -2.43 -17.76
C SER A 177 16.44 -0.98 -17.49
N ARG A 178 17.05 -0.35 -18.48
CA ARG A 178 17.43 1.06 -18.37
C ARG A 178 16.20 1.96 -18.19
N GLU A 179 15.13 1.66 -18.90
CA GLU A 179 13.86 2.36 -18.84
C GLU A 179 13.23 2.23 -17.44
N ASP A 180 13.31 1.06 -16.84
CA ASP A 180 12.81 0.82 -15.47
C ASP A 180 13.59 1.64 -14.43
N ILE A 181 14.93 1.70 -14.57
CA ILE A 181 15.79 2.50 -13.70
C ILE A 181 15.46 3.99 -13.84
N GLU A 182 15.29 4.49 -15.07
CA GLU A 182 14.93 5.88 -15.34
C GLU A 182 13.53 6.21 -14.77
N PHE A 183 12.57 5.30 -14.92
CA PHE A 183 11.23 5.44 -14.36
C PHE A 183 11.25 5.47 -12.82
N PHE A 184 11.94 4.52 -12.19
CA PHE A 184 12.14 4.49 -10.74
C PHE A 184 12.77 5.79 -10.23
N ASN A 185 13.86 6.23 -10.84
CA ASN A 185 14.53 7.47 -10.47
C ASN A 185 13.60 8.69 -10.59
N SER A 186 12.79 8.75 -11.65
CA SER A 186 11.84 9.83 -11.86
C SER A 186 10.75 9.86 -10.78
N LEU A 187 10.20 8.69 -10.41
CA LEU A 187 9.22 8.55 -9.32
C LEU A 187 9.80 9.08 -8.00
N TYR A 188 10.98 8.59 -7.62
CA TYR A 188 11.59 8.94 -6.35
C TYR A 188 12.11 10.36 -6.30
N THR A 189 12.63 10.91 -7.41
CA THR A 189 12.98 12.34 -7.49
C THR A 189 11.77 13.20 -7.16
N LYS A 190 10.64 12.96 -7.84
CA LYS A 190 9.41 13.72 -7.64
C LYS A 190 8.86 13.59 -6.19
N ILE A 191 8.88 12.40 -5.64
CA ILE A 191 8.40 12.12 -4.27
C ILE A 191 9.32 12.78 -3.23
N LEU A 192 10.65 12.61 -3.37
CA LEU A 192 11.63 13.10 -2.39
C LEU A 192 11.76 14.62 -2.37
N GLU A 193 11.53 15.31 -3.49
CA GLU A 193 11.42 16.77 -3.53
C GLU A 193 10.31 17.29 -2.59
N ASN A 194 9.30 16.47 -2.32
CA ASN A 194 8.12 16.83 -1.53
C ASN A 194 8.06 16.14 -0.16
N LYS A 195 9.16 15.59 0.33
CA LYS A 195 9.18 14.83 1.60
C LYS A 195 9.02 15.68 2.87
N ASN A 196 9.12 17.02 2.78
CA ASN A 196 8.83 17.96 3.87
C ASN A 196 9.55 17.62 5.20
N GLY A 197 10.80 17.18 5.13
CA GLY A 197 11.60 16.82 6.30
C GLY A 197 11.44 15.37 6.78
N LEU A 198 10.44 14.62 6.29
CA LEU A 198 10.27 13.20 6.59
C LEU A 198 11.48 12.40 6.08
N LYS A 199 12.00 11.51 6.90
CA LYS A 199 13.07 10.60 6.51
C LYS A 199 12.45 9.38 5.82
N ILE A 200 12.93 9.06 4.63
CA ILE A 200 12.44 7.90 3.86
C ILE A 200 13.49 6.79 3.92
N ARG A 201 13.02 5.58 4.22
CA ARG A 201 13.77 4.33 4.12
C ARG A 201 13.22 3.53 2.94
N LEU A 202 14.09 2.92 2.14
CA LEU A 202 13.78 1.90 1.15
C LEU A 202 14.26 0.54 1.63
#